data_c44a7892fbba19d3c152a5b62c7ce8cb
#
_entry.id   c44a7892fbba19d3c152a5b62c7ce8cb
#
_cell.length_a   1.000
_cell.length_b   1.000
_cell.length_c   1.000
_cell.angle_alpha   90.00
_cell.angle_beta   90.00
_cell.angle_gamma   90.00
#
_symmetry.space_group_name_H-M   'P 1'
#
loop_
_entity.id
_entity.type
_entity.pdbx_description
1 polymer ?
#
loop_
_entity_poly.entity_id
_entity_poly.type
_entity_poly.pdbx_seq_one_letter_code
_entity_poly.pdbx_strand_id
1 'polypeptide(L)'
;APLMKRSELPLNPDGSIYHLAMRPDQAASRCLLVGDPNRVDLARPLLTKILHEGQHREFRWVTGLYQGQLLSIIGTGIGADNTEIALLELEALHNIDLSRGLPFPTRKKLYFLRIGTSGLLQPGVPVGTVVFTDWAIGIDPLPFFYENFADEPLSSAFQAYWVSRKSTPLPWYGVQSAPSFRALAETVFWEGPFVR
;
A
#
# COMPACT_ATOMS: atom_id res chain seq x y z
N ALA A 1 -22.52 -14.00 4.24
CA ALA A 1 -21.90 -13.26 3.13
C ALA A 1 -22.08 -14.08 1.85
N PRO A 2 -22.33 -13.46 0.70
CA PRO A 2 -22.36 -14.19 -0.56
C PRO A 2 -20.99 -14.81 -0.85
N LEU A 3 -21.00 -15.96 -1.54
CA LEU A 3 -19.79 -16.63 -2.02
C LEU A 3 -19.13 -15.73 -3.08
N MET A 4 -17.87 -15.41 -2.91
CA MET A 4 -17.10 -14.68 -3.92
C MET A 4 -16.96 -15.53 -5.19
N LYS A 5 -17.27 -14.94 -6.33
CA LYS A 5 -17.10 -15.61 -7.62
C LYS A 5 -15.60 -15.65 -7.96
N ARG A 6 -15.19 -16.64 -8.76
CA ARG A 6 -13.80 -16.73 -9.26
C ARG A 6 -13.34 -15.50 -10.05
N SER A 7 -14.27 -14.76 -10.64
CA SER A 7 -13.99 -13.49 -11.33
C SER A 7 -13.73 -12.33 -10.38
N GLU A 8 -14.19 -12.42 -9.13
CA GLU A 8 -13.99 -11.38 -8.10
C GLU A 8 -12.71 -11.63 -7.30
N LEU A 9 -12.31 -12.90 -7.17
CA LEU A 9 -11.08 -13.31 -6.51
C LEU A 9 -10.41 -14.42 -7.35
N PRO A 10 -9.65 -14.07 -8.39
CA PRO A 10 -8.97 -15.05 -9.22
C PRO A 10 -7.82 -15.70 -8.45
N LEU A 11 -7.64 -17.00 -8.67
CA LEU A 11 -6.55 -17.79 -8.13
C LEU A 11 -5.78 -18.48 -9.25
N ASN A 12 -4.50 -18.70 -9.03
CA ASN A 12 -3.68 -19.52 -9.88
C ASN A 12 -4.02 -21.02 -9.74
N PRO A 13 -3.65 -21.88 -10.68
CA PRO A 13 -3.92 -23.31 -10.59
C PRO A 13 -3.36 -24.00 -9.35
N ASP A 14 -2.30 -23.44 -8.76
CA ASP A 14 -1.66 -23.94 -7.54
C ASP A 14 -2.33 -23.44 -6.25
N GLY A 15 -3.43 -22.67 -6.36
CA GLY A 15 -4.18 -22.10 -5.25
C GLY A 15 -3.59 -20.81 -4.67
N SER A 16 -2.51 -20.29 -5.22
CA SER A 16 -2.00 -18.96 -4.85
C SER A 16 -2.89 -17.85 -5.40
N ILE A 17 -2.84 -16.68 -4.76
CA ILE A 17 -3.55 -15.49 -5.25
C ILE A 17 -2.95 -15.03 -6.58
N TYR A 18 -3.78 -14.43 -7.45
CA TYR A 18 -3.47 -14.36 -8.87
C TYR A 18 -2.27 -13.49 -9.24
N HIS A 19 -2.20 -12.24 -8.75
CA HIS A 19 -1.15 -11.31 -9.17
C HIS A 19 0.13 -11.47 -8.34
N LEU A 20 0.02 -11.56 -7.03
CA LEU A 20 1.19 -11.74 -6.15
C LEU A 20 1.77 -13.15 -6.21
N ALA A 21 1.00 -14.14 -6.68
CA ALA A 21 1.35 -15.56 -6.62
C ALA A 21 1.83 -15.99 -5.20
N MET A 22 1.17 -15.46 -4.18
CA MET A 22 1.39 -15.77 -2.77
C MET A 22 0.30 -16.69 -2.21
N ARG A 23 0.64 -17.41 -1.17
CA ARG A 23 -0.31 -18.18 -0.35
C ARG A 23 -0.47 -17.54 1.04
N PRO A 24 -1.56 -17.84 1.77
CA PRO A 24 -1.80 -17.25 3.08
C PRO A 24 -0.68 -17.45 4.10
N ASP A 25 0.02 -18.57 4.07
CA ASP A 25 1.15 -18.89 4.94
C ASP A 25 2.45 -18.13 4.59
N GLN A 26 2.49 -17.52 3.43
CA GLN A 26 3.65 -16.78 2.93
C GLN A 26 3.58 -15.27 3.20
N ALA A 27 2.40 -14.74 3.57
CA ALA A 27 2.19 -13.32 3.77
C ALA A 27 2.23 -12.93 5.25
N ALA A 28 2.99 -11.88 5.59
CA ALA A 28 2.95 -11.27 6.91
C ALA A 28 1.84 -10.22 6.99
N SER A 29 1.29 -10.01 8.19
CA SER A 29 0.31 -8.93 8.43
C SER A 29 0.93 -7.55 8.55
N ARG A 30 2.26 -7.46 8.62
CA ARG A 30 3.04 -6.23 8.52
C ARG A 30 3.75 -6.23 7.18
N CYS A 31 3.51 -5.20 6.38
CA CYS A 31 4.01 -5.11 5.02
C CYS A 31 4.73 -3.78 4.80
N LEU A 32 5.95 -3.86 4.30
CA LEU A 32 6.68 -2.74 3.73
C LEU A 32 6.45 -2.74 2.21
N LEU A 33 5.85 -1.68 1.70
CA LEU A 33 5.59 -1.52 0.28
C LEU A 33 6.62 -0.59 -0.36
N VAL A 34 7.14 -1.01 -1.50
CA VAL A 34 8.06 -0.22 -2.32
C VAL A 34 7.55 -0.18 -3.76
N GLY A 35 7.83 0.90 -4.50
CA GLY A 35 7.36 1.01 -5.88
C GLY A 35 8.18 0.16 -6.83
N ASP A 36 9.50 0.27 -6.77
CA ASP A 36 10.42 -0.47 -7.64
C ASP A 36 10.69 -1.88 -7.08
N PRO A 37 10.46 -2.96 -7.86
CA PRO A 37 10.77 -4.32 -7.44
C PRO A 37 12.23 -4.53 -7.00
N ASN A 38 13.19 -3.82 -7.59
CA ASN A 38 14.61 -3.91 -7.20
C ASN A 38 14.85 -3.42 -5.77
N ARG A 39 14.00 -2.57 -5.22
CA ARG A 39 14.10 -2.14 -3.82
C ARG A 39 13.73 -3.24 -2.83
N VAL A 40 13.00 -4.26 -3.25
CA VAL A 40 12.78 -5.46 -2.44
C VAL A 40 14.12 -6.13 -2.16
N ASP A 41 14.97 -6.28 -3.20
CA ASP A 41 16.28 -6.87 -3.05
C ASP A 41 17.24 -5.99 -2.23
N LEU A 42 17.12 -4.65 -2.31
CA LEU A 42 17.87 -3.73 -1.45
C LEU A 42 17.45 -3.83 0.02
N ALA A 43 16.17 -4.04 0.30
CA ALA A 43 15.66 -4.15 1.66
C ALA A 43 15.75 -5.59 2.22
N ARG A 44 15.92 -6.59 1.37
CA ARG A 44 16.05 -8.01 1.73
C ARG A 44 17.10 -8.29 2.82
N PRO A 45 18.30 -7.65 2.82
CA PRO A 45 19.32 -7.85 3.87
C PRO A 45 18.90 -7.39 5.28
N LEU A 46 17.83 -6.61 5.41
CA LEU A 46 17.27 -6.24 6.72
C LEU A 46 16.62 -7.42 7.43
N LEU A 47 16.23 -8.47 6.69
CA LEU A 47 15.63 -9.67 7.24
C LEU A 47 16.73 -10.59 7.78
N THR A 48 16.63 -10.96 9.07
CA THR A 48 17.57 -11.88 9.73
C THR A 48 17.39 -13.33 9.27
N LYS A 49 16.20 -13.67 8.78
CA LYS A 49 15.86 -14.97 8.20
C LYS A 49 14.82 -14.79 7.12
N ILE A 50 15.08 -15.27 5.93
CA ILE A 50 14.12 -15.33 4.83
C ILE A 50 13.36 -16.65 4.96
N LEU A 51 12.04 -16.56 4.86
CA LEU A 51 11.14 -17.72 4.92
C LEU A 51 10.56 -18.03 3.56
N HIS A 52 10.11 -17.02 2.85
CA HIS A 52 9.51 -17.14 1.54
C HIS A 52 9.91 -15.96 0.66
N GLU A 53 10.03 -16.19 -0.63
CA GLU A 53 10.22 -15.13 -1.61
C GLU A 53 9.63 -15.56 -2.95
N GLY A 54 9.25 -14.59 -3.76
CA GLY A 54 8.67 -14.84 -5.06
C GLY A 54 8.67 -13.60 -5.94
N GLN A 55 8.41 -13.86 -7.20
CA GLN A 55 8.17 -12.83 -8.21
C GLN A 55 7.15 -13.37 -9.22
N HIS A 56 6.15 -12.56 -9.50
CA HIS A 56 5.20 -12.84 -10.55
C HIS A 56 4.77 -11.52 -11.20
N ARG A 57 4.84 -11.44 -12.51
CA ARG A 57 4.66 -10.20 -13.25
C ARG A 57 5.61 -9.11 -12.73
N GLU A 58 5.08 -7.92 -12.44
CA GLU A 58 5.78 -6.79 -11.85
C GLU A 58 5.94 -6.86 -10.32
N PHE A 59 5.27 -7.82 -9.67
CA PHE A 59 5.30 -7.96 -8.22
C PHE A 59 6.47 -8.84 -7.78
N ARG A 60 7.39 -8.27 -7.04
CA ARG A 60 8.49 -8.95 -6.33
C ARG A 60 8.19 -8.88 -4.84
N TRP A 61 8.38 -9.98 -4.11
CA TRP A 61 8.17 -9.97 -2.67
C TRP A 61 9.11 -10.92 -1.94
N VAL A 62 9.39 -10.60 -0.67
CA VAL A 62 10.12 -11.44 0.27
C VAL A 62 9.46 -11.34 1.64
N THR A 63 9.31 -12.47 2.32
CA THR A 63 8.80 -12.54 3.67
C THR A 63 9.83 -13.20 4.57
N GLY A 64 10.07 -12.60 5.74
CA GLY A 64 11.05 -13.09 6.67
C GLY A 64 10.94 -12.45 8.05
N LEU A 65 11.96 -12.64 8.87
CA LEU A 65 12.03 -12.09 10.21
C LEU A 65 12.83 -10.78 10.22
N TYR A 66 12.19 -9.73 10.69
CA TYR A 66 12.81 -8.45 11.04
C TYR A 66 12.66 -8.23 12.54
N GLN A 67 13.76 -8.15 13.28
CA GLN A 67 13.75 -8.03 14.75
C GLN A 67 12.84 -9.05 15.45
N GLY A 68 12.87 -10.30 14.98
CA GLY A 68 12.04 -11.39 15.53
C GLY A 68 10.56 -11.38 15.12
N GLN A 69 10.12 -10.43 14.33
CA GLN A 69 8.74 -10.33 13.84
C GLN A 69 8.63 -10.60 12.34
N LEU A 70 7.52 -11.20 11.92
CA LEU A 70 7.25 -11.41 10.50
C LEU A 70 7.01 -10.08 9.78
N LEU A 71 7.71 -9.90 8.67
CA LEU A 71 7.60 -8.76 7.77
C LEU A 71 7.59 -9.28 6.33
N SER A 72 6.65 -8.79 5.53
CA SER A 72 6.69 -8.91 4.07
C SER A 72 7.16 -7.61 3.45
N ILE A 73 8.10 -7.68 2.53
CA ILE A 73 8.57 -6.55 1.71
C ILE A 73 8.09 -6.81 0.30
N ILE A 74 7.33 -5.87 -0.27
CA ILE A 74 6.59 -6.09 -1.52
C ILE A 74 6.81 -4.92 -2.46
N GLY A 75 7.31 -5.21 -3.65
CA GLY A 75 7.35 -4.30 -4.78
C GLY A 75 6.01 -4.27 -5.49
N THR A 76 5.35 -3.13 -5.48
CA THR A 76 4.03 -2.97 -6.09
C THR A 76 4.09 -2.60 -7.58
N GLY A 77 5.26 -2.22 -8.09
CA GLY A 77 5.33 -1.58 -9.41
C GLY A 77 4.87 -0.12 -9.37
N ILE A 78 4.50 0.41 -10.52
CA ILE A 78 4.10 1.81 -10.72
C ILE A 78 2.58 1.88 -10.93
N GLY A 79 1.96 2.90 -10.37
CA GLY A 79 0.55 3.21 -10.55
C GLY A 79 -0.31 2.89 -9.34
N ALA A 80 -1.47 3.56 -9.28
CA ALA A 80 -2.44 3.37 -8.22
C ALA A 80 -3.06 1.97 -8.32
N ASP A 81 -3.35 1.51 -9.53
CA ASP A 81 -3.96 0.21 -9.84
C ASP A 81 -3.13 -0.96 -9.29
N ASN A 82 -1.81 -0.94 -9.53
CA ASN A 82 -0.93 -1.98 -9.01
C ASN A 82 -0.84 -1.97 -7.49
N THR A 83 -0.84 -0.79 -6.89
CA THR A 83 -0.88 -0.66 -5.42
C THR A 83 -2.18 -1.21 -4.86
N GLU A 84 -3.32 -0.90 -5.49
CA GLU A 84 -4.64 -1.40 -5.12
C GLU A 84 -4.69 -2.93 -5.20
N ILE A 85 -4.24 -3.51 -6.33
CA ILE A 85 -4.16 -4.97 -6.51
C ILE A 85 -3.37 -5.62 -5.37
N ALA A 86 -2.18 -5.09 -5.06
CA ALA A 86 -1.35 -5.64 -3.99
C ALA A 86 -2.05 -5.58 -2.62
N LEU A 87 -2.70 -4.46 -2.29
CA LEU A 87 -3.42 -4.28 -1.03
C LEU A 87 -4.62 -5.21 -0.92
N LEU A 88 -5.44 -5.32 -1.97
CA LEU A 88 -6.61 -6.19 -2.00
C LEU A 88 -6.22 -7.67 -1.91
N GLU A 89 -5.18 -8.08 -2.62
CA GLU A 89 -4.70 -9.46 -2.57
C GLU A 89 -4.09 -9.81 -1.20
N LEU A 90 -3.33 -8.91 -0.59
CA LEU A 90 -2.81 -9.10 0.78
C LEU A 90 -3.95 -9.15 1.80
N GLU A 91 -4.97 -8.32 1.63
CA GLU A 91 -6.16 -8.38 2.47
C GLU A 91 -6.87 -9.73 2.32
N ALA A 92 -7.06 -10.20 1.10
CA ALA A 92 -7.69 -11.48 0.82
C ALA A 92 -6.90 -12.66 1.41
N LEU A 93 -5.57 -12.67 1.31
CA LEU A 93 -4.71 -13.70 1.91
C LEU A 93 -4.92 -13.87 3.42
N HIS A 94 -5.29 -12.81 4.11
CA HIS A 94 -5.46 -12.80 5.56
C HIS A 94 -6.90 -12.91 6.04
N ASN A 95 -7.86 -12.50 5.23
CA ASN A 95 -9.24 -12.29 5.68
C ASN A 95 -10.28 -13.09 4.89
N ILE A 96 -9.84 -13.85 3.87
CA ILE A 96 -10.72 -14.69 3.06
C ILE A 96 -10.19 -16.13 3.05
N ASP A 97 -11.08 -17.07 3.29
CA ASP A 97 -10.83 -18.49 2.99
C ASP A 97 -10.83 -18.65 1.46
N LEU A 98 -9.64 -18.68 0.87
CA LEU A 98 -9.48 -18.73 -0.58
C LEU A 98 -10.08 -19.99 -1.21
N SER A 99 -10.15 -21.09 -0.44
CA SER A 99 -10.73 -22.35 -0.92
C SER A 99 -12.26 -22.30 -1.04
N ARG A 100 -12.88 -21.51 -0.18
CA ARG A 100 -14.35 -21.37 -0.08
C ARG A 100 -14.87 -20.05 -0.65
N GLY A 101 -14.00 -19.06 -0.88
CA GLY A 101 -14.39 -17.71 -1.29
C GLY A 101 -15.26 -16.99 -0.24
N LEU A 102 -15.02 -17.25 1.05
CA LEU A 102 -15.80 -16.68 2.15
C LEU A 102 -14.87 -15.89 3.09
N PRO A 103 -15.31 -14.72 3.58
CA PRO A 103 -14.56 -13.98 4.58
C PRO A 103 -14.50 -14.78 5.90
N PHE A 104 -13.35 -14.70 6.58
CA PHE A 104 -13.25 -15.23 7.93
C PHE A 104 -14.15 -14.46 8.91
N PRO A 105 -14.74 -15.13 9.92
CA PRO A 105 -15.60 -14.47 10.91
C PRO A 105 -14.90 -13.34 11.67
N THR A 106 -13.61 -13.50 11.93
CA THR A 106 -12.77 -12.49 12.59
C THR A 106 -11.75 -11.95 11.60
N ARG A 107 -11.81 -10.64 11.38
CA ARG A 107 -10.84 -9.98 10.48
C ARG A 107 -9.52 -9.71 11.19
N LYS A 108 -8.44 -10.06 10.52
CA LYS A 108 -7.08 -9.74 10.93
C LYS A 108 -6.73 -8.33 10.47
N LYS A 109 -6.20 -7.51 11.36
CA LYS A 109 -5.70 -6.18 11.02
C LYS A 109 -4.35 -6.29 10.31
N LEU A 110 -4.22 -5.56 9.22
CA LEU A 110 -2.98 -5.44 8.45
C LEU A 110 -2.36 -4.05 8.66
N TYR A 111 -1.04 -4.00 8.57
CA TYR A 111 -0.27 -2.78 8.72
C TYR A 111 0.59 -2.58 7.47
N PHE A 112 0.40 -1.48 6.80
CA PHE A 112 1.13 -1.12 5.60
C PHE A 112 1.95 0.14 5.84
N LEU A 113 3.24 0.07 5.51
CA LEU A 113 4.13 1.22 5.40
C LEU A 113 4.65 1.28 3.98
N ARG A 114 4.44 2.39 3.28
CA ARG A 114 4.98 2.59 1.94
C ARG A 114 6.18 3.51 1.99
N ILE A 115 7.32 3.05 1.46
CA ILE A 115 8.52 3.86 1.26
C ILE A 115 8.70 4.08 -0.25
N GLY A 116 8.68 5.33 -0.64
CA GLY A 116 8.79 5.73 -2.04
C GLY A 116 9.75 6.89 -2.25
N THR A 117 9.87 7.32 -3.48
CA THR A 117 10.52 8.58 -3.85
C THR A 117 9.48 9.47 -4.53
N SER A 118 9.60 10.77 -4.37
CA SER A 118 8.74 11.75 -5.02
C SER A 118 9.53 12.96 -5.46
N GLY A 119 9.02 13.66 -6.47
CA GLY A 119 9.45 15.02 -6.75
C GLY A 119 9.02 15.96 -5.63
N LEU A 120 9.77 17.01 -5.40
CA LEU A 120 9.48 18.03 -4.42
C LEU A 120 9.06 19.31 -5.14
N LEU A 121 7.92 19.87 -4.75
CA LEU A 121 7.37 21.08 -5.35
C LEU A 121 7.76 22.35 -4.58
N GLN A 122 8.37 22.21 -3.39
CA GLN A 122 8.80 23.36 -2.57
C GLN A 122 10.29 23.65 -2.79
N PRO A 123 10.65 24.92 -3.01
CA PRO A 123 12.06 25.31 -3.11
C PRO A 123 12.75 25.22 -1.74
N GLY A 124 14.06 24.99 -1.77
CA GLY A 124 14.90 25.03 -0.59
C GLY A 124 14.98 23.74 0.24
N VAL A 125 14.30 22.70 -0.17
CA VAL A 125 14.41 21.38 0.48
C VAL A 125 15.47 20.54 -0.25
N PRO A 126 16.53 20.08 0.43
CA PRO A 126 17.58 19.30 -0.20
C PRO A 126 17.11 17.96 -0.75
N VAL A 127 17.74 17.50 -1.85
CA VAL A 127 17.55 16.11 -2.34
C VAL A 127 18.01 15.12 -1.26
N GLY A 128 17.25 14.05 -1.07
CA GLY A 128 17.52 13.06 -0.03
C GLY A 128 16.84 13.34 1.30
N THR A 129 16.12 14.47 1.42
CA THR A 129 15.30 14.74 2.60
C THR A 129 14.19 13.68 2.74
N VAL A 130 14.01 13.17 3.94
CA VAL A 130 12.88 12.27 4.26
C VAL A 130 11.63 13.09 4.47
N VAL A 131 10.58 12.77 3.74
CA VAL A 131 9.28 13.43 3.83
C VAL A 131 8.25 12.47 4.39
N PHE A 132 7.55 12.88 5.44
CA PHE A 132 6.39 12.17 5.96
C PHE A 132 5.11 12.77 5.40
N THR A 133 4.27 11.92 4.85
CA THR A 133 3.01 12.34 4.27
C THR A 133 1.93 12.38 5.35
N ASP A 134 1.47 13.56 5.69
CA ASP A 134 0.29 13.75 6.54
C ASP A 134 -1.00 13.56 5.74
N TRP A 135 -1.04 14.14 4.54
CA TRP A 135 -2.14 14.03 3.60
C TRP A 135 -1.64 13.62 2.22
N ALA A 136 -2.38 12.74 1.59
CA ALA A 136 -2.19 12.40 0.19
C ALA A 136 -3.42 12.82 -0.62
N ILE A 137 -3.19 13.37 -1.81
CA ILE A 137 -4.24 13.68 -2.77
C ILE A 137 -4.09 12.73 -3.95
N GLY A 138 -5.12 11.93 -4.20
CA GLY A 138 -5.23 11.10 -5.38
C GLY A 138 -5.98 11.84 -6.49
N ILE A 139 -5.49 11.73 -7.71
CA ILE A 139 -6.11 12.26 -8.95
C ILE A 139 -6.30 11.14 -9.96
N ASP A 140 -6.74 10.02 -9.49
CA ASP A 140 -7.06 8.81 -10.25
C ASP A 140 -8.55 8.45 -10.08
N PRO A 141 -9.11 7.58 -10.93
CA PRO A 141 -10.53 7.24 -10.88
C PRO A 141 -10.91 6.17 -9.84
N LEU A 142 -9.99 5.67 -9.04
CA LEU A 142 -10.25 4.56 -8.09
C LEU A 142 -11.45 4.80 -7.18
N PRO A 143 -11.68 6.00 -6.61
CA PRO A 143 -12.83 6.25 -5.74
C PRO A 143 -14.19 5.93 -6.35
N PHE A 144 -14.32 6.03 -7.69
CA PHE A 144 -15.58 5.74 -8.36
C PHE A 144 -15.97 4.26 -8.35
N PHE A 145 -15.04 3.38 -8.04
CA PHE A 145 -15.29 1.94 -7.94
C PHE A 145 -15.62 1.49 -6.52
N TYR A 146 -15.58 2.41 -5.54
CA TYR A 146 -15.84 2.12 -4.13
C TYR A 146 -17.07 2.87 -3.62
N GLU A 147 -17.92 2.16 -2.86
CA GLU A 147 -19.00 2.78 -2.12
C GLU A 147 -18.47 3.51 -0.88
N ASN A 148 -19.10 4.63 -0.52
CA ASN A 148 -18.81 5.39 0.70
C ASN A 148 -17.38 5.96 0.78
N PHE A 149 -16.82 6.38 -0.33
CA PHE A 149 -15.58 7.15 -0.29
C PHE A 149 -15.87 8.49 0.40
N ALA A 150 -15.23 8.73 1.55
CA ALA A 150 -15.47 9.95 2.33
C ALA A 150 -14.97 11.18 1.58
N ASP A 151 -15.82 12.22 1.51
CA ASP A 151 -15.40 13.54 1.03
C ASP A 151 -14.65 14.25 2.16
N GLU A 152 -13.34 14.23 2.07
CA GLU A 152 -12.48 14.85 3.07
C GLU A 152 -12.38 16.37 2.84
N PRO A 153 -12.28 17.19 3.91
CA PRO A 153 -12.23 18.65 3.79
C PRO A 153 -11.12 19.16 2.86
N LEU A 154 -10.00 18.46 2.79
CA LEU A 154 -8.89 18.80 1.91
C LEU A 154 -9.25 18.59 0.44
N SER A 155 -10.04 17.57 0.13
CA SER A 155 -10.51 17.29 -1.23
C SER A 155 -11.36 18.44 -1.75
N SER A 156 -12.29 18.94 -0.94
CA SER A 156 -13.16 20.06 -1.30
C SER A 156 -12.38 21.37 -1.50
N ALA A 157 -11.42 21.67 -0.64
CA ALA A 157 -10.58 22.87 -0.74
C ALA A 157 -9.72 22.85 -2.01
N PHE A 158 -9.14 21.71 -2.33
CA PHE A 158 -8.32 21.59 -3.54
C PHE A 158 -9.21 21.59 -4.80
N GLN A 159 -10.37 20.99 -4.78
CA GLN A 159 -11.33 21.07 -5.88
C GLN A 159 -11.71 22.53 -6.20
N ALA A 160 -11.99 23.32 -5.19
CA ALA A 160 -12.26 24.74 -5.35
C ALA A 160 -11.07 25.48 -5.99
N TYR A 161 -9.85 25.22 -5.53
CA TYR A 161 -8.64 25.78 -6.10
C TYR A 161 -8.45 25.36 -7.57
N TRP A 162 -8.64 24.08 -7.89
CA TRP A 162 -8.47 23.57 -9.25
C TRP A 162 -9.49 24.14 -10.22
N VAL A 163 -10.78 24.13 -9.84
CA VAL A 163 -11.86 24.69 -10.65
C VAL A 163 -11.64 26.18 -10.92
N SER A 164 -11.09 26.92 -9.98
CA SER A 164 -10.75 28.33 -10.17
C SER A 164 -9.66 28.56 -11.24
N ARG A 165 -8.88 27.55 -11.57
CA ARG A 165 -7.75 27.63 -12.51
C ARG A 165 -7.95 26.86 -13.81
N LYS A 166 -8.81 25.87 -13.82
CA LYS A 166 -9.11 24.99 -14.95
C LYS A 166 -10.62 24.82 -15.08
N SER A 167 -11.11 24.83 -16.28
CA SER A 167 -12.54 24.69 -16.55
C SER A 167 -13.10 23.27 -16.38
N THR A 168 -12.24 22.26 -16.27
CA THR A 168 -12.66 20.86 -16.22
C THR A 168 -12.44 20.30 -14.81
N PRO A 169 -13.50 19.85 -14.11
CA PRO A 169 -13.36 19.13 -12.87
C PRO A 169 -12.55 17.85 -13.09
N LEU A 170 -11.59 17.58 -12.20
CA LEU A 170 -10.92 16.30 -12.13
C LEU A 170 -11.46 15.51 -10.94
N PRO A 171 -11.62 14.20 -11.08
CA PRO A 171 -11.89 13.36 -9.93
C PRO A 171 -10.65 13.32 -9.05
N TRP A 172 -10.85 13.52 -7.76
CA TRP A 172 -9.78 13.46 -6.80
C TRP A 172 -10.29 13.30 -5.39
N TYR A 173 -9.41 12.87 -4.52
CA TYR A 173 -9.73 12.55 -3.15
C TYR A 173 -8.53 12.84 -2.25
N GLY A 174 -8.81 13.12 -0.97
CA GLY A 174 -7.79 13.31 0.05
C GLY A 174 -7.84 12.17 1.06
N VAL A 175 -6.68 11.69 1.47
CA VAL A 175 -6.56 10.67 2.51
C VAL A 175 -5.53 11.12 3.53
N GLN A 176 -5.91 11.08 4.80
CA GLN A 176 -5.01 11.37 5.91
C GLN A 176 -4.27 10.11 6.35
N SER A 177 -2.97 10.26 6.64
CA SER A 177 -2.20 9.15 7.20
C SER A 177 -2.70 8.75 8.58
N ALA A 178 -2.52 7.47 8.95
CA ALA A 178 -2.97 6.98 10.25
C ALA A 178 -2.33 7.78 11.41
N PRO A 179 -3.09 8.17 12.44
CA PRO A 179 -2.55 8.92 13.58
C PRO A 179 -1.37 8.23 14.27
N SER A 180 -1.41 6.89 14.34
CA SER A 180 -0.32 6.07 14.88
C SER A 180 0.96 6.17 14.07
N PHE A 181 0.85 6.34 12.75
CA PHE A 181 2.01 6.52 11.87
C PHE A 181 2.63 7.91 12.07
N ARG A 182 1.82 8.95 12.21
CA ARG A 182 2.31 10.31 12.48
C ARG A 182 3.05 10.39 13.81
N ALA A 183 2.48 9.80 14.87
CA ALA A 183 3.14 9.72 16.17
C ALA A 183 4.48 8.97 16.11
N LEU A 184 4.54 7.86 15.35
CA LEU A 184 5.77 7.12 15.13
C LEU A 184 6.82 7.96 14.37
N ALA A 185 6.42 8.68 13.33
CA ALA A 185 7.30 9.54 12.58
C ALA A 185 7.95 10.62 13.46
N GLU A 186 7.19 11.20 14.37
CA GLU A 186 7.68 12.20 15.34
C GLU A 186 8.73 11.63 16.32
N THR A 187 8.66 10.34 16.65
CA THR A 187 9.58 9.71 17.60
C THR A 187 10.83 9.13 16.96
N VAL A 188 10.75 8.61 15.73
CA VAL A 188 11.83 7.83 15.10
C VAL A 188 12.80 8.72 14.31
N PHE A 189 12.35 9.89 13.82
CA PHE A 189 13.11 10.72 12.89
C PHE A 189 13.47 12.11 13.43
N TRP A 190 13.58 12.22 14.76
CA TRP A 190 13.86 13.50 15.44
C TRP A 190 15.22 14.15 15.03
N GLU A 191 16.20 13.37 14.54
CA GLU A 191 17.57 13.87 14.31
C GLU A 191 17.89 14.23 12.84
N GLY A 192 16.92 14.22 11.93
CA GLY A 192 17.12 14.53 10.51
C GLY A 192 16.26 15.67 9.98
N PRO A 193 16.64 16.30 8.86
CA PRO A 193 15.79 17.26 8.19
C PRO A 193 14.57 16.53 7.59
N PHE A 194 13.38 16.82 8.09
CA PHE A 194 12.14 16.37 7.47
C PHE A 194 11.14 17.51 7.30
N VAL A 195 10.31 17.37 6.28
CA VAL A 195 9.23 18.30 5.94
C VAL A 195 7.90 17.56 6.08
N ARG A 196 6.92 18.23 6.65
CA ARG A 196 5.51 17.78 6.70
C ARG A 196 4.75 18.22 5.47
#